data_0722b6eee5b2048812a5fbc43b81aaa2
#
_entry.id   0722b6eee5b2048812a5fbc43b81aaa2
#
_cell.length_a   1.000
_cell.length_b   1.000
_cell.length_c   1.000
_cell.angle_alpha   90.00
_cell.angle_beta   90.00
_cell.angle_gamma   90.00
#
_symmetry.space_group_name_H-M   'P 1'
#
loop_
_entity.id
_entity.type
_entity.pdbx_description
1 polymer ?
#
loop_
_entity_poly.entity_id
_entity_poly.type
_entity_poly.pdbx_seq_one_letter_code
_entity_poly.pdbx_strand_id
1 'polypeptide(L)'
;MCKFGCRLIDNDIIVTTCKTSISMCNIIDVEAGTNGYHGGDSGHGGRTYIRIEDNSGSDMQVKTVNGDRGVEIFLGGDSELDTIIGALEFAVKILKKQASASKKDIAIK
;
A
#
# COMPACT_ATOMS: atom_id res chain seq x y z
N MET A 1 -3.90 5.48 -13.63
CA MET A 1 -4.04 6.73 -12.88
C MET A 1 -4.60 6.46 -11.50
N CYS A 2 -4.13 7.13 -10.50
CA CYS A 2 -4.57 6.86 -9.14
C CYS A 2 -5.40 8.01 -8.56
N LYS A 3 -6.17 7.69 -7.54
CA LYS A 3 -6.96 8.65 -6.80
C LYS A 3 -6.25 8.99 -5.50
N PHE A 4 -5.96 10.26 -5.30
CA PHE A 4 -5.29 10.72 -4.08
C PHE A 4 -6.24 10.74 -2.89
N GLY A 5 -5.70 10.39 -1.72
CA GLY A 5 -6.43 10.43 -0.47
C GLY A 5 -5.48 10.64 0.69
N CYS A 6 -6.02 10.56 1.89
CA CYS A 6 -5.25 10.71 3.11
C CYS A 6 -5.66 9.65 4.11
N ARG A 7 -4.70 9.16 4.88
CA ARG A 7 -4.97 8.25 6.00
C ARG A 7 -4.34 8.81 7.25
N LEU A 8 -5.13 8.85 8.31
CA LEU A 8 -4.64 9.24 9.62
C LEU A 8 -4.09 8.02 10.33
N ILE A 9 -2.82 8.08 10.67
CA ILE A 9 -2.14 6.98 11.36
C ILE A 9 -1.69 7.49 12.73
N ASP A 10 -1.99 6.73 13.77
CA ASP A 10 -1.59 7.07 15.15
C ASP A 10 -2.09 8.44 15.60
N ASN A 11 -3.28 8.82 15.17
CA ASN A 11 -4.03 9.99 15.65
C ASN A 11 -3.48 11.36 15.24
N ASP A 12 -2.21 11.48 14.92
CA ASP A 12 -1.62 12.79 14.63
C ASP A 12 -0.73 12.79 13.38
N ILE A 13 -0.56 11.68 12.73
CA ILE A 13 0.27 11.60 11.53
C ILE A 13 -0.60 11.25 10.33
N ILE A 14 -0.59 12.12 9.33
CA ILE A 14 -1.39 11.94 8.12
C ILE A 14 -0.47 11.53 6.98
N VAL A 15 -0.86 10.49 6.25
CA VAL A 15 -0.14 10.00 5.08
C VAL A 15 -0.99 10.23 3.85
N THR A 16 -0.42 10.87 2.82
CA THR A 16 -1.07 11.00 1.52
C THR A 16 -0.95 9.68 0.77
N THR A 17 -2.06 9.18 0.26
CA THR A 17 -2.09 7.89 -0.43
C THR A 17 -2.53 8.04 -1.88
N CYS A 18 -2.21 7.05 -2.69
CA CYS A 18 -2.79 6.85 -4.02
C CYS A 18 -3.52 5.53 -4.04
N LYS A 19 -4.70 5.53 -4.66
CA LYS A 19 -5.53 4.34 -4.79
C LYS A 19 -5.87 4.09 -6.25
N THR A 20 -5.85 2.83 -6.66
CA THR A 20 -6.28 2.43 -7.99
C THR A 20 -6.93 1.05 -7.94
N SER A 21 -7.60 0.70 -9.02
CA SER A 21 -8.18 -0.62 -9.20
C SER A 21 -7.45 -1.34 -10.31
N ILE A 22 -7.07 -2.58 -10.06
CA ILE A 22 -6.44 -3.45 -11.06
C ILE A 22 -7.53 -4.38 -11.56
N SER A 23 -7.87 -4.24 -12.85
CA SER A 23 -9.01 -4.93 -13.44
C SER A 23 -8.56 -5.94 -14.49
N MET A 24 -8.99 -7.15 -14.30
CA MET A 24 -8.93 -8.24 -15.27
C MET A 24 -10.32 -8.87 -15.30
N CYS A 25 -10.44 -10.18 -15.15
CA CYS A 25 -11.76 -10.80 -14.96
C CYS A 25 -12.30 -10.52 -13.55
N ASN A 26 -11.40 -10.24 -12.62
CA ASN A 26 -11.72 -9.78 -11.28
C ASN A 26 -11.12 -8.39 -11.06
N ILE A 27 -11.48 -7.74 -9.97
CA ILE A 27 -10.97 -6.40 -9.66
C ILE A 27 -10.44 -6.37 -8.22
N ILE A 28 -9.19 -5.97 -8.08
CA ILE A 28 -8.57 -5.75 -6.77
C ILE A 28 -8.23 -4.28 -6.64
N ASP A 29 -8.65 -3.68 -5.52
CA ASP A 29 -8.28 -2.31 -5.18
C ASP A 29 -7.02 -2.31 -4.35
N VAL A 30 -6.13 -1.37 -4.65
CA VAL A 30 -4.90 -1.18 -3.90
C VAL A 30 -4.72 0.29 -3.58
N GLU A 31 -4.33 0.55 -2.35
CA GLU A 31 -4.02 1.89 -1.89
C GLU A 31 -2.69 1.85 -1.15
N ALA A 32 -1.82 2.79 -1.44
CA ALA A 32 -0.52 2.85 -0.78
C ALA A 32 -0.09 4.29 -0.58
N GLY A 33 0.68 4.52 0.46
CA GLY A 33 1.25 5.82 0.70
C GLY A 33 2.25 5.80 1.83
N THR A 34 3.14 6.77 1.82
CA THR A 34 4.12 6.95 2.89
C THR A 34 4.44 8.43 3.00
N ASN A 35 4.72 8.87 4.22
CA ASN A 35 5.26 10.23 4.39
C ASN A 35 6.80 10.24 4.29
N GLY A 36 7.39 9.09 3.97
CA GLY A 36 8.80 8.99 3.63
C GLY A 36 9.71 8.78 4.82
N TYR A 37 10.98 9.04 4.59
CA TYR A 37 12.00 8.86 5.62
C TYR A 37 12.05 10.06 6.54
N HIS A 38 12.02 9.80 7.84
CA HIS A 38 12.09 10.84 8.88
C HIS A 38 13.28 10.63 9.79
N GLY A 39 14.20 9.76 9.39
CA GLY A 39 15.42 9.47 10.13
C GLY A 39 15.15 8.68 11.38
N GLY A 40 15.74 7.47 11.48
CA GLY A 40 15.64 6.69 12.67
C GLY A 40 14.54 5.65 12.68
N ASP A 41 14.06 5.31 13.84
CA ASP A 41 13.12 4.20 14.05
C ASP A 41 11.66 4.68 14.05
N SER A 42 10.77 3.81 14.50
CA SER A 42 9.33 4.08 14.50
C SER A 42 8.92 5.28 15.34
N GLY A 43 9.77 5.73 16.24
CA GLY A 43 9.50 6.92 17.06
C GLY A 43 9.72 8.24 16.34
N HIS A 44 10.22 8.23 15.11
CA HIS A 44 10.60 9.44 14.38
C HIS A 44 9.54 9.95 13.38
N GLY A 45 8.36 9.39 13.39
CA GLY A 45 7.25 9.94 12.63
C GLY A 45 7.05 9.40 11.22
N GLY A 46 7.96 8.55 10.73
CA GLY A 46 7.75 7.90 9.43
C GLY A 46 6.61 6.89 9.52
N ARG A 47 5.67 6.97 8.56
CA ARG A 47 4.54 6.04 8.52
C ARG A 47 4.28 5.61 7.09
N THR A 48 3.88 4.35 6.93
CA THR A 48 3.60 3.77 5.63
C THR A 48 2.30 2.99 5.72
N TYR A 49 1.47 3.13 4.69
CA TYR A 49 0.14 2.53 4.63
C TYR A 49 -0.01 1.72 3.36
N ILE A 50 -0.54 0.50 3.49
CA ILE A 50 -0.86 -0.36 2.35
C ILE A 50 -2.20 -1.02 2.61
N ARG A 51 -3.09 -0.94 1.64
CA ARG A 51 -4.40 -1.59 1.70
C ARG A 51 -4.66 -2.32 0.39
N ILE A 52 -5.04 -3.58 0.48
CA ILE A 52 -5.40 -4.42 -0.67
C ILE A 52 -6.74 -5.06 -0.34
N GLU A 53 -7.72 -4.94 -1.24
CA GLU A 53 -9.02 -5.54 -1.01
C GLU A 53 -9.66 -6.00 -2.31
N ASP A 54 -10.52 -7.01 -2.20
CA ASP A 54 -11.31 -7.48 -3.32
C ASP A 54 -12.42 -6.47 -3.58
N ASN A 55 -12.43 -5.88 -4.77
CA ASN A 55 -13.52 -5.02 -5.19
C ASN A 55 -14.64 -5.84 -5.80
N SER A 56 -14.30 -6.81 -6.64
CA SER A 56 -15.32 -7.60 -7.34
C SER A 56 -14.73 -8.88 -7.89
N GLY A 57 -15.40 -9.97 -7.57
CA GLY A 57 -15.19 -11.26 -8.23
C GLY A 57 -13.86 -11.94 -8.01
N SER A 58 -13.14 -11.60 -6.97
CA SER A 58 -11.85 -12.22 -6.69
C SER A 58 -12.00 -13.42 -5.77
N ASP A 59 -11.35 -14.54 -6.15
CA ASP A 59 -11.21 -15.67 -5.24
C ASP A 59 -10.02 -15.36 -4.33
N MET A 60 -10.31 -14.65 -3.25
CA MET A 60 -9.28 -14.14 -2.35
C MET A 60 -9.69 -14.33 -0.90
N GLN A 61 -8.77 -14.88 -0.11
CA GLN A 61 -8.95 -15.02 1.34
C GLN A 61 -7.78 -14.36 2.04
N VAL A 62 -8.09 -13.66 3.12
CA VAL A 62 -7.09 -12.97 3.94
C VAL A 62 -7.21 -13.46 5.36
N LYS A 63 -6.08 -13.79 5.96
CA LYS A 63 -6.02 -14.23 7.36
C LYS A 63 -4.94 -13.48 8.09
N THR A 64 -5.23 -13.13 9.34
CA THR A 64 -4.18 -12.59 10.20
C THR A 64 -3.43 -13.74 10.85
N VAL A 65 -2.15 -13.53 11.11
CA VAL A 65 -1.28 -14.51 11.77
C VAL A 65 -0.49 -13.80 12.85
N ASN A 66 0.00 -14.58 13.79
CA ASN A 66 0.85 -14.06 14.86
C ASN A 66 0.19 -12.88 15.59
N GLY A 67 -1.08 -13.05 15.99
CA GLY A 67 -1.79 -12.04 16.78
C GLY A 67 -1.92 -10.70 16.07
N ASP A 68 -2.32 -10.70 14.82
CA ASP A 68 -2.47 -9.51 13.99
C ASP A 68 -1.16 -8.83 13.61
N ARG A 69 -0.03 -9.53 13.78
CA ARG A 69 1.27 -9.01 13.41
C ARG A 69 1.69 -9.43 12.02
N GLY A 70 0.89 -10.24 11.36
CA GLY A 70 1.17 -10.69 10.01
C GLY A 70 -0.12 -10.94 9.25
N VAL A 71 0.00 -11.11 7.95
CA VAL A 71 -1.15 -11.38 7.09
C VAL A 71 -0.77 -12.40 6.04
N GLU A 72 -1.69 -13.33 5.78
CA GLU A 72 -1.58 -14.29 4.68
C GLU A 72 -2.68 -13.99 3.69
N ILE A 73 -2.34 -14.00 2.40
CA ILE A 73 -3.31 -13.76 1.33
C ILE A 73 -3.27 -14.96 0.39
N PHE A 74 -4.43 -15.57 0.17
CA PHE A 74 -4.59 -16.73 -0.71
C PHE A 74 -5.45 -16.32 -1.88
N LEU A 75 -5.00 -16.58 -3.10
CA LEU A 75 -5.75 -16.24 -4.29
C LEU A 75 -5.83 -17.47 -5.21
N GLY A 76 -6.99 -17.66 -5.82
CA GLY A 76 -7.22 -18.76 -6.76
C GLY A 76 -7.51 -18.23 -8.14
N GLY A 77 -6.76 -18.71 -9.14
CA GLY A 77 -6.98 -18.39 -10.53
C GLY A 77 -5.93 -17.50 -11.16
N ASP A 78 -5.87 -17.55 -12.49
CA ASP A 78 -4.89 -16.79 -13.25
C ASP A 78 -5.19 -15.29 -13.21
N SER A 79 -6.47 -14.93 -13.24
CA SER A 79 -6.87 -13.52 -13.16
C SER A 79 -6.45 -12.90 -11.83
N GLU A 80 -6.64 -13.62 -10.73
CA GLU A 80 -6.23 -13.16 -9.41
C GLU A 80 -4.71 -13.02 -9.30
N LEU A 81 -3.97 -13.92 -9.94
CA LEU A 81 -2.51 -13.80 -9.98
C LEU A 81 -2.11 -12.50 -10.67
N ASP A 82 -2.71 -12.22 -11.82
CA ASP A 82 -2.39 -11.01 -12.57
C ASP A 82 -2.77 -9.74 -11.81
N THR A 83 -3.94 -9.73 -11.17
CA THR A 83 -4.38 -8.54 -10.44
C THR A 83 -3.54 -8.29 -9.19
N ILE A 84 -3.11 -9.35 -8.47
CA ILE A 84 -2.26 -9.13 -7.30
C ILE A 84 -0.87 -8.67 -7.70
N ILE A 85 -0.34 -9.17 -8.81
CA ILE A 85 0.95 -8.67 -9.34
C ILE A 85 0.83 -7.18 -9.62
N GLY A 86 -0.23 -6.76 -10.32
CA GLY A 86 -0.46 -5.36 -10.62
C GLY A 86 -0.62 -4.51 -9.39
N ALA A 87 -1.34 -5.02 -8.38
CA ALA A 87 -1.54 -4.31 -7.12
C ALA A 87 -0.24 -4.11 -6.38
N LEU A 88 0.60 -5.14 -6.30
CA LEU A 88 1.88 -5.05 -5.62
C LEU A 88 2.84 -4.13 -6.36
N GLU A 89 2.86 -4.21 -7.69
CA GLU A 89 3.69 -3.30 -8.50
C GLU A 89 3.27 -1.86 -8.30
N PHE A 90 1.98 -1.59 -8.27
CA PHE A 90 1.47 -0.25 -8.02
C PHE A 90 1.89 0.25 -6.64
N ALA A 91 1.72 -0.56 -5.60
CA ALA A 91 2.09 -0.19 -4.24
C ALA A 91 3.59 0.14 -4.17
N VAL A 92 4.43 -0.71 -4.75
CA VAL A 92 5.88 -0.48 -4.77
C VAL A 92 6.21 0.84 -5.48
N LYS A 93 5.57 1.08 -6.62
CA LYS A 93 5.80 2.30 -7.39
C LYS A 93 5.47 3.55 -6.59
N ILE A 94 4.32 3.57 -5.92
CA ILE A 94 3.90 4.72 -5.12
C ILE A 94 4.84 4.93 -3.94
N LEU A 95 5.18 3.85 -3.23
CA LEU A 95 6.05 3.96 -2.06
C LEU A 95 7.45 4.45 -2.45
N LYS A 96 8.00 3.94 -3.55
CA LYS A 96 9.30 4.39 -4.03
C LYS A 96 9.27 5.86 -4.43
N LYS A 97 8.22 6.28 -5.11
CA LYS A 97 8.09 7.67 -5.56
C LYS A 97 8.03 8.63 -4.38
N GLN A 98 7.20 8.32 -3.39
CA GLN A 98 7.05 9.18 -2.21
C GLN A 98 8.28 9.13 -1.30
N ALA A 99 8.88 7.96 -1.16
CA ALA A 99 10.10 7.80 -0.36
C ALA A 99 11.28 8.55 -1.00
N SER A 100 11.39 8.51 -2.32
CA SER A 100 12.45 9.23 -3.03
C SER A 100 12.32 10.74 -2.85
N ALA A 101 11.10 11.26 -2.89
CA ALA A 101 10.87 12.68 -2.66
C ALA A 101 11.32 13.09 -1.26
N SER A 102 10.94 12.30 -0.25
CA SER A 102 11.35 12.57 1.13
C SER A 102 12.86 12.44 1.33
N LYS A 103 13.47 11.40 0.77
CA LYS A 103 14.91 11.18 0.87
C LYS A 103 15.68 12.31 0.20
N LYS A 104 15.17 12.80 -0.94
CA LYS A 104 15.76 13.91 -1.65
C LYS A 104 15.74 15.18 -0.81
N ASP A 105 14.65 15.44 -0.12
CA ASP A 105 14.53 16.58 0.79
C ASP A 105 15.52 16.49 1.93
N ILE A 106 15.70 15.30 2.50
CA ILE A 106 16.67 15.07 3.56
C ILE A 106 18.09 15.31 3.05
N ALA A 107 18.40 14.89 1.85
CA ALA A 107 19.73 15.04 1.27
C ALA A 107 20.12 16.50 1.04
N ILE A 108 19.14 17.36 0.78
CA ILE A 108 19.38 18.79 0.55
C ILE A 108 19.72 19.51 1.85
N LYS A 109 19.25 18.98 2.96
CA LYS A 109 19.55 19.57 4.26
C LYS A 109 20.95 19.22 4.74
#